data_e6e50bc3e6e96ae13967a2d9216ca035
#
_entry.id   e6e50bc3e6e96ae13967a2d9216ca035
#
_cell.length_a   1.000
_cell.length_b   1.000
_cell.length_c   1.000
_cell.angle_alpha   90.00
_cell.angle_beta   90.00
_cell.angle_gamma   90.00
#
_symmetry.space_group_name_H-M   'P 1'
#
loop_
_entity.id
_entity.type
_entity.pdbx_description
1 polymer ?
#
loop_
_entity_poly.entity_id
_entity_poly.type
_entity_poly.pdbx_seq_one_letter_code
_entity_poly.pdbx_strand_id
1 'polypeptide(L)'
;MSDPLIVTAELPQDLYSWATQLRAQHFPPERNYLKAHVTLFHALPPFCRDEAGEALARLAGANAPVPARLDSIMNLGRGTALRIESPAMLDLRAELAHRFHGLLTPQDEHSPRLHITVQNKVTPAEARELQAQLSASFAPRDFEFRGFELHTYRGGPWDFEKRWRFRG
;
A
#
# COMPACT_ATOMS: atom_id res chain seq x y z
N MET A 1 20.52 -7.96 -14.16
CA MET A 1 19.48 -8.28 -13.21
C MET A 1 18.56 -7.09 -13.00
N SER A 2 17.32 -7.34 -13.16
CA SER A 2 16.34 -6.25 -13.02
C SER A 2 15.56 -6.42 -11.74
N ASP A 3 15.29 -5.30 -11.09
CA ASP A 3 14.56 -5.30 -9.84
C ASP A 3 13.05 -5.37 -10.08
N PRO A 4 12.29 -6.03 -9.21
CA PRO A 4 10.86 -6.14 -9.37
C PRO A 4 10.15 -4.80 -9.22
N LEU A 5 8.93 -4.74 -9.77
CA LEU A 5 8.09 -3.56 -9.71
C LEU A 5 7.07 -3.71 -8.57
N ILE A 6 6.73 -2.58 -7.96
CA ILE A 6 5.75 -2.52 -6.88
C ILE A 6 4.64 -1.56 -7.30
N VAL A 7 3.39 -1.95 -7.11
CA VAL A 7 2.23 -1.09 -7.38
C VAL A 7 1.57 -0.75 -6.05
N THR A 8 1.35 0.54 -5.83
CA THR A 8 0.66 1.04 -4.64
C THR A 8 -0.56 1.85 -5.03
N ALA A 9 -1.51 1.99 -4.09
CA ALA A 9 -2.64 2.90 -4.23
C ALA A 9 -2.29 4.22 -3.56
N GLU A 10 -2.51 5.33 -4.26
CA GLU A 10 -2.14 6.65 -3.77
C GLU A 10 -3.10 7.14 -2.69
N LEU A 11 -2.55 7.51 -1.53
CA LEU A 11 -3.29 8.07 -0.41
C LEU A 11 -3.55 9.57 -0.61
N PRO A 12 -4.64 10.12 -0.06
CA PRO A 12 -4.80 11.57 0.00
C PRO A 12 -3.72 12.18 0.90
N GLN A 13 -3.35 13.42 0.61
CA GLN A 13 -2.17 14.06 1.22
C GLN A 13 -2.23 14.10 2.75
N ASP A 14 -3.38 14.40 3.33
CA ASP A 14 -3.51 14.50 4.78
C ASP A 14 -3.29 13.15 5.48
N LEU A 15 -3.86 12.08 4.94
CA LEU A 15 -3.68 10.73 5.46
C LEU A 15 -2.23 10.26 5.27
N TYR A 16 -1.66 10.53 4.10
CA TYR A 16 -0.27 10.21 3.80
C TYR A 16 0.68 10.86 4.81
N SER A 17 0.49 12.16 5.06
CA SER A 17 1.36 12.90 5.98
C SER A 17 1.25 12.39 7.41
N TRP A 18 0.04 12.16 7.89
CA TRP A 18 -0.21 11.65 9.23
C TRP A 18 0.39 10.26 9.43
N ALA A 19 0.14 9.34 8.51
CA ALA A 19 0.66 7.97 8.61
C ALA A 19 2.17 7.92 8.45
N THR A 20 2.76 8.80 7.62
CA THR A 20 4.21 8.90 7.49
C THR A 20 4.84 9.38 8.79
N GLN A 21 4.20 10.30 9.51
CA GLN A 21 4.66 10.72 10.83
C GLN A 21 4.62 9.58 11.85
N LEU A 22 3.56 8.76 11.81
CA LEU A 22 3.49 7.59 12.67
C LEU A 22 4.65 6.62 12.40
N ARG A 23 5.00 6.41 11.13
CA ARG A 23 6.17 5.60 10.79
C ARG A 23 7.45 6.22 11.37
N ALA A 24 7.62 7.52 11.23
CA ALA A 24 8.81 8.21 11.73
C ALA A 24 8.95 8.05 13.25
N GLN A 25 7.83 7.97 13.96
CA GLN A 25 7.81 7.84 15.42
C GLN A 25 7.99 6.41 15.92
N HIS A 26 7.49 5.43 15.18
CA HIS A 26 7.32 4.06 15.69
C HIS A 26 8.03 2.97 14.88
N PHE A 27 8.34 3.21 13.63
CA PHE A 27 9.10 2.24 12.84
C PHE A 27 10.59 2.36 13.21
N PRO A 28 11.31 1.24 13.39
CA PRO A 28 12.75 1.32 13.70
C PRO A 28 13.48 2.18 12.67
N PRO A 29 14.19 3.23 13.08
CA PRO A 29 14.79 4.19 12.13
C PRO A 29 15.74 3.55 11.12
N GLU A 30 16.50 2.55 11.55
CA GLU A 30 17.47 1.85 10.69
C GLU A 30 16.82 0.99 9.62
N ARG A 31 15.49 0.77 9.71
CA ARG A 31 14.73 -0.02 8.74
C ARG A 31 13.63 0.79 8.05
N ASN A 32 13.51 2.08 8.38
CA ASN A 32 12.44 2.91 7.84
C ASN A 32 12.91 3.61 6.55
N TYR A 33 12.91 2.85 5.46
CA TYR A 33 13.30 3.34 4.14
C TYR A 33 12.16 4.01 3.37
N LEU A 34 10.92 3.82 3.83
CA LEU A 34 9.73 4.17 3.05
C LEU A 34 8.82 5.11 3.83
N LYS A 35 8.02 5.86 3.09
CA LYS A 35 6.92 6.64 3.65
C LYS A 35 5.64 5.79 3.63
N ALA A 36 4.57 6.30 4.19
CA ALA A 36 3.30 5.57 4.24
C ALA A 36 2.84 5.16 2.85
N HIS A 37 2.37 3.92 2.72
CA HIS A 37 1.93 3.38 1.44
C HIS A 37 0.95 2.23 1.64
N VAL A 38 0.16 1.95 0.59
CA VAL A 38 -0.73 0.80 0.52
C VAL A 38 -0.35 -0.01 -0.70
N THR A 39 0.21 -1.20 -0.46
CA THR A 39 0.71 -2.05 -1.55
C THR A 39 -0.41 -2.87 -2.16
N LEU A 40 -0.49 -2.83 -3.49
CA LEU A 40 -1.40 -3.66 -4.27
C LEU A 40 -0.68 -4.89 -4.84
N PHE A 41 0.55 -4.70 -5.35
CA PHE A 41 1.40 -5.79 -5.83
C PHE A 41 2.81 -5.59 -5.31
N HIS A 42 3.36 -6.64 -4.72
CA HIS A 42 4.68 -6.58 -4.06
C HIS A 42 5.84 -6.82 -5.03
N ALA A 43 5.61 -7.59 -6.10
CA ALA A 43 6.69 -7.93 -7.00
C ALA A 43 6.16 -8.36 -8.37
N LEU A 44 5.99 -7.40 -9.29
CA LEU A 44 5.75 -7.71 -10.69
C LEU A 44 7.08 -7.85 -11.40
N PRO A 45 7.18 -8.76 -12.40
CA PRO A 45 8.43 -8.89 -13.17
C PRO A 45 8.80 -7.56 -13.86
N PRO A 46 10.08 -7.19 -13.87
CA PRO A 46 10.49 -5.92 -14.49
C PRO A 46 10.17 -5.83 -15.98
N PHE A 47 10.08 -6.95 -16.69
CA PHE A 47 9.72 -6.93 -18.10
C PHE A 47 8.25 -6.53 -18.34
N CYS A 48 7.43 -6.49 -17.29
CA CYS A 48 6.04 -6.05 -17.37
C CYS A 48 5.86 -4.54 -17.24
N ARG A 49 6.93 -3.75 -17.16
CA ARG A 49 6.87 -2.31 -16.90
C ARG A 49 5.89 -1.59 -17.84
N ASP A 50 6.01 -1.79 -19.15
CA ASP A 50 5.17 -1.11 -20.13
C ASP A 50 3.72 -1.57 -20.03
N GLU A 51 3.50 -2.86 -19.91
CA GLU A 51 2.15 -3.41 -19.77
C GLU A 51 1.49 -2.96 -18.48
N ALA A 52 2.24 -2.90 -17.37
CA ALA A 52 1.73 -2.41 -16.11
C ALA A 52 1.33 -0.94 -16.23
N GLY A 53 2.19 -0.11 -16.83
CA GLY A 53 1.89 1.30 -17.06
C GLY A 53 0.63 1.52 -17.89
N GLU A 54 0.45 0.76 -18.96
CA GLU A 54 -0.75 0.85 -19.80
C GLU A 54 -2.01 0.45 -19.02
N ALA A 55 -1.94 -0.62 -18.25
CA ALA A 55 -3.09 -1.09 -17.46
C ALA A 55 -3.48 -0.09 -16.39
N LEU A 56 -2.49 0.45 -15.67
CA LEU A 56 -2.72 1.43 -14.61
C LEU A 56 -3.28 2.73 -15.18
N ALA A 57 -2.74 3.20 -16.31
CA ALA A 57 -3.24 4.40 -16.99
C ALA A 57 -4.70 4.24 -17.40
N ARG A 58 -5.05 3.08 -17.97
CA ARG A 58 -6.42 2.83 -18.43
C ARG A 58 -7.40 2.78 -17.26
N LEU A 59 -7.06 2.06 -16.20
CA LEU A 59 -7.95 1.98 -15.03
C LEU A 59 -8.09 3.33 -14.34
N ALA A 60 -7.01 4.08 -14.21
CA ALA A 60 -7.06 5.41 -13.61
C ALA A 60 -7.91 6.37 -14.44
N GLY A 61 -7.79 6.29 -15.77
CA GLY A 61 -8.59 7.13 -16.66
C GLY A 61 -10.08 6.79 -16.66
N ALA A 62 -10.42 5.54 -16.37
CA ALA A 62 -11.80 5.05 -16.45
C ALA A 62 -12.55 5.11 -15.11
N ASN A 63 -11.89 5.46 -14.01
CA ASN A 63 -12.49 5.42 -12.68
C ASN A 63 -12.32 6.74 -11.93
N ALA A 64 -13.34 7.10 -11.15
CA ALA A 64 -13.28 8.22 -10.20
C ALA A 64 -12.40 7.82 -9.02
N PRO A 65 -11.95 8.79 -8.19
CA PRO A 65 -11.29 8.47 -6.93
C PRO A 65 -12.04 7.40 -6.17
N VAL A 66 -11.29 6.44 -5.61
CA VAL A 66 -11.88 5.18 -5.14
C VAL A 66 -12.20 5.26 -3.65
N PRO A 67 -13.47 5.06 -3.25
CA PRO A 67 -13.84 5.16 -1.85
C PRO A 67 -13.19 4.07 -1.01
N ALA A 68 -12.79 4.45 0.19
CA ALA A 68 -12.11 3.58 1.14
C ALA A 68 -12.42 4.04 2.57
N ARG A 69 -12.14 3.17 3.53
CA ARG A 69 -12.30 3.48 4.95
C ARG A 69 -11.07 3.03 5.72
N LEU A 70 -10.51 3.97 6.48
CA LEU A 70 -9.52 3.63 7.48
C LEU A 70 -10.29 3.03 8.66
N ASP A 71 -10.17 1.71 8.85
CA ASP A 71 -11.14 0.93 9.60
C ASP A 71 -10.73 0.66 11.04
N SER A 72 -9.49 0.18 11.23
CA SER A 72 -9.07 -0.31 12.53
C SER A 72 -7.55 -0.43 12.61
N ILE A 73 -7.06 -0.76 13.81
CA ILE A 73 -5.66 -1.05 14.04
C ILE A 73 -5.43 -2.55 13.80
N MET A 74 -4.41 -2.88 13.02
CA MET A 74 -4.08 -4.26 12.66
C MET A 74 -2.81 -4.71 13.38
N ASN A 75 -2.88 -5.88 14.01
CA ASN A 75 -1.72 -6.50 14.65
C ASN A 75 -0.97 -7.36 13.62
N LEU A 76 0.28 -7.00 13.35
CA LEU A 76 1.16 -7.77 12.47
C LEU A 76 1.99 -8.82 13.22
N GLY A 77 1.78 -8.97 14.53
CA GLY A 77 2.57 -9.84 15.40
C GLY A 77 3.79 -9.13 15.94
N ARG A 78 4.70 -8.72 15.08
CA ARG A 78 5.90 -7.96 15.43
C ARG A 78 5.83 -6.53 14.89
N GLY A 79 4.63 -6.00 14.79
CA GLY A 79 4.39 -4.66 14.31
C GLY A 79 2.92 -4.31 14.29
N THR A 80 2.64 -3.13 13.75
CA THR A 80 1.32 -2.51 13.76
C THR A 80 1.04 -1.86 12.41
N ALA A 81 -0.18 -2.02 11.94
CA ALA A 81 -0.64 -1.39 10.72
C ALA A 81 -2.02 -0.77 10.92
N LEU A 82 -2.38 0.10 9.98
CA LEU A 82 -3.71 0.68 9.89
C LEU A 82 -4.47 -0.09 8.82
N ARG A 83 -5.57 -0.74 9.19
CA ARG A 83 -6.35 -1.54 8.25
C ARG A 83 -7.25 -0.66 7.43
N ILE A 84 -7.32 -0.95 6.13
CA ILE A 84 -8.17 -0.22 5.19
C ILE A 84 -9.18 -1.17 4.57
N GLU A 85 -10.42 -0.75 4.50
CA GLU A 85 -11.46 -1.46 3.76
C GLU A 85 -11.80 -0.66 2.51
N SER A 86 -11.73 -1.32 1.35
CA SER A 86 -12.08 -0.73 0.07
C SER A 86 -12.43 -1.83 -0.92
N PRO A 87 -13.68 -2.32 -0.93
CA PRO A 87 -14.10 -3.30 -1.93
C PRO A 87 -13.85 -2.81 -3.35
N ALA A 88 -14.06 -1.51 -3.60
CA ALA A 88 -13.84 -0.93 -4.92
C ALA A 88 -12.39 -1.02 -5.36
N MET A 89 -11.43 -0.73 -4.46
CA MET A 89 -10.01 -0.88 -4.81
C MET A 89 -9.64 -2.34 -5.01
N LEU A 90 -10.20 -3.25 -4.21
CA LEU A 90 -9.95 -4.68 -4.39
C LEU A 90 -10.48 -5.19 -5.73
N ASP A 91 -11.59 -4.63 -6.22
CA ASP A 91 -12.10 -4.96 -7.55
C ASP A 91 -11.13 -4.52 -8.65
N LEU A 92 -10.58 -3.32 -8.55
CA LEU A 92 -9.56 -2.84 -9.51
C LEU A 92 -8.30 -3.70 -9.43
N ARG A 93 -7.89 -4.04 -8.22
CA ARG A 93 -6.73 -4.91 -8.01
C ARG A 93 -6.96 -6.29 -8.63
N ALA A 94 -8.17 -6.82 -8.53
CA ALA A 94 -8.52 -8.10 -9.14
C ALA A 94 -8.44 -8.06 -10.67
N GLU A 95 -8.86 -6.95 -11.29
CA GLU A 95 -8.72 -6.78 -12.74
C GLU A 95 -7.25 -6.79 -13.15
N LEU A 96 -6.40 -6.09 -12.39
CA LEU A 96 -4.96 -6.08 -12.65
C LEU A 96 -4.36 -7.47 -12.47
N ALA A 97 -4.74 -8.18 -11.41
CA ALA A 97 -4.25 -9.54 -11.15
C ALA A 97 -4.62 -10.49 -12.28
N HIS A 98 -5.82 -10.35 -12.82
CA HIS A 98 -6.27 -11.16 -13.98
C HIS A 98 -5.37 -10.88 -15.20
N ARG A 99 -5.05 -9.63 -15.45
CA ARG A 99 -4.19 -9.25 -16.57
C ARG A 99 -2.78 -9.85 -16.44
N PHE A 100 -2.27 -9.94 -15.21
CA PHE A 100 -0.92 -10.47 -14.95
C PHE A 100 -0.95 -11.94 -14.54
N HIS A 101 -2.04 -12.65 -14.83
CA HIS A 101 -2.18 -14.06 -14.50
C HIS A 101 -0.97 -14.86 -15.01
N GLY A 102 -0.43 -15.71 -14.15
CA GLY A 102 0.75 -16.53 -14.48
C GLY A 102 2.08 -15.83 -14.23
N LEU A 103 2.09 -14.53 -13.93
CA LEU A 103 3.29 -13.74 -13.70
C LEU A 103 3.43 -13.30 -12.23
N LEU A 104 2.43 -13.57 -11.41
CA LEU A 104 2.41 -13.13 -10.02
C LEU A 104 3.18 -14.08 -9.11
N THR A 105 3.82 -13.51 -8.08
CA THR A 105 4.39 -14.32 -7.00
C THR A 105 3.25 -14.96 -6.19
N PRO A 106 3.52 -16.03 -5.42
CA PRO A 106 2.49 -16.61 -4.56
C PRO A 106 1.83 -15.59 -3.65
N GLN A 107 2.58 -14.63 -3.11
CA GLN A 107 2.03 -13.57 -2.28
C GLN A 107 1.01 -12.73 -3.06
N ASP A 108 1.34 -12.35 -4.30
CA ASP A 108 0.50 -11.48 -5.10
C ASP A 108 -0.68 -12.20 -5.77
N GLU A 109 -0.67 -13.53 -5.78
CA GLU A 109 -1.81 -14.30 -6.28
C GLU A 109 -3.04 -14.21 -5.39
N HIS A 110 -2.84 -13.86 -4.12
CA HIS A 110 -3.93 -13.72 -3.16
C HIS A 110 -4.38 -12.27 -3.07
N SER A 111 -5.69 -12.08 -2.86
CA SER A 111 -6.23 -10.74 -2.61
C SER A 111 -5.61 -10.19 -1.33
N PRO A 112 -5.03 -8.98 -1.37
CA PRO A 112 -4.36 -8.43 -0.20
C PRO A 112 -5.36 -7.91 0.83
N ARG A 113 -4.93 -7.85 2.08
CA ARG A 113 -5.60 -7.04 3.10
C ARG A 113 -4.96 -5.67 3.05
N LEU A 114 -5.70 -4.68 2.55
CA LEU A 114 -5.18 -3.33 2.39
C LEU A 114 -4.83 -2.73 3.75
N HIS A 115 -3.62 -2.18 3.86
CA HIS A 115 -3.15 -1.60 5.13
C HIS A 115 -1.97 -0.67 4.92
N ILE A 116 -1.74 0.18 5.92
CA ILE A 116 -0.55 1.02 6.01
C ILE A 116 0.26 0.54 7.21
N THR A 117 1.45 0.01 6.98
CA THR A 117 2.34 -0.39 8.06
C THR A 117 2.99 0.84 8.70
N VAL A 118 2.84 0.99 10.02
CA VAL A 118 3.46 2.09 10.75
C VAL A 118 4.57 1.62 11.69
N GLN A 119 4.65 0.32 11.95
CA GLN A 119 5.68 -0.27 12.81
C GLN A 119 5.88 -1.73 12.40
N ASN A 120 7.13 -2.17 12.28
CA ASN A 120 7.45 -3.58 12.01
C ASN A 120 8.84 -3.90 12.53
N LYS A 121 9.16 -5.19 12.65
CA LYS A 121 10.48 -5.64 13.11
C LYS A 121 10.78 -5.23 14.56
N VAL A 122 9.74 -5.14 15.39
CA VAL A 122 9.86 -4.89 16.83
C VAL A 122 9.47 -6.15 17.61
N THR A 123 9.52 -6.09 18.93
CA THR A 123 9.05 -7.21 19.75
C THR A 123 7.52 -7.24 19.77
N PRO A 124 6.90 -8.41 20.01
CA PRO A 124 5.44 -8.48 20.20
C PRO A 124 4.93 -7.56 21.29
N ALA A 125 5.69 -7.39 22.38
CA ALA A 125 5.30 -6.50 23.49
C ALA A 125 5.26 -5.04 23.04
N GLU A 126 6.27 -4.59 22.30
CA GLU A 126 6.32 -3.23 21.74
C GLU A 126 5.15 -3.00 20.77
N ALA A 127 4.85 -3.99 19.94
CA ALA A 127 3.72 -3.91 19.02
C ALA A 127 2.39 -3.74 19.76
N ARG A 128 2.15 -4.56 20.79
CA ARG A 128 0.92 -4.47 21.60
C ARG A 128 0.79 -3.12 22.30
N GLU A 129 1.91 -2.58 22.79
CA GLU A 129 1.91 -1.28 23.45
C GLU A 129 1.48 -0.17 22.50
N LEU A 130 2.04 -0.14 21.28
CA LEU A 130 1.64 0.84 20.27
C LEU A 130 0.18 0.66 19.87
N GLN A 131 -0.28 -0.56 19.69
CA GLN A 131 -1.66 -0.85 19.36
C GLN A 131 -2.63 -0.32 20.40
N ALA A 132 -2.29 -0.47 21.68
CA ALA A 132 -3.09 0.08 22.78
C ALA A 132 -3.13 1.61 22.73
N GLN A 133 -1.99 2.27 22.52
CA GLN A 133 -1.91 3.73 22.39
C GLN A 133 -2.76 4.24 21.25
N LEU A 134 -2.62 3.64 20.08
CA LEU A 134 -3.36 4.07 18.89
C LEU A 134 -4.86 3.82 19.05
N SER A 135 -5.25 2.70 19.62
CA SER A 135 -6.65 2.35 19.82
C SER A 135 -7.37 3.32 20.75
N ALA A 136 -6.66 3.91 21.69
CA ALA A 136 -7.23 4.87 22.63
C ALA A 136 -7.72 6.15 21.96
N SER A 137 -7.10 6.54 20.84
CA SER A 137 -7.44 7.77 20.14
C SER A 137 -7.88 7.53 18.68
N PHE A 138 -7.91 6.28 18.24
CA PHE A 138 -8.23 5.96 16.86
C PHE A 138 -9.73 6.17 16.57
N ALA A 139 -10.02 6.86 15.47
CA ALA A 139 -11.37 7.00 14.96
C ALA A 139 -11.38 6.57 13.50
N PRO A 140 -12.26 5.64 13.10
CA PRO A 140 -12.40 5.29 11.69
C PRO A 140 -12.75 6.52 10.86
N ARG A 141 -12.23 6.58 9.63
CA ARG A 141 -12.54 7.69 8.73
C ARG A 141 -12.65 7.21 7.29
N ASP A 142 -13.53 7.82 6.54
CA ASP A 142 -13.66 7.59 5.11
C ASP A 142 -12.65 8.47 4.36
N PHE A 143 -12.15 7.95 3.25
CA PHE A 143 -11.27 8.71 2.36
C PHE A 143 -11.39 8.14 0.94
N GLU A 144 -10.67 8.75 0.01
CA GLU A 144 -10.62 8.24 -1.36
C GLU A 144 -9.17 8.05 -1.77
N PHE A 145 -8.88 6.88 -2.36
CA PHE A 145 -7.61 6.70 -3.05
C PHE A 145 -7.57 7.61 -4.27
N ARG A 146 -6.44 8.27 -4.50
CA ARG A 146 -6.30 9.30 -5.54
C ARG A 146 -5.81 8.75 -6.88
N GLY A 147 -5.15 7.60 -6.88
CA GLY A 147 -4.57 7.02 -8.09
C GLY A 147 -3.75 5.79 -7.79
N PHE A 148 -2.93 5.42 -8.78
CA PHE A 148 -1.94 4.35 -8.65
C PHE A 148 -0.54 4.91 -8.76
N GLU A 149 0.42 4.25 -8.10
CA GLU A 149 1.83 4.57 -8.22
C GLU A 149 2.63 3.31 -8.54
N LEU A 150 3.63 3.46 -9.39
CA LEU A 150 4.55 2.39 -9.77
C LEU A 150 5.94 2.72 -9.22
N HIS A 151 6.58 1.73 -8.63
CA HIS A 151 7.90 1.86 -8.04
C HIS A 151 8.79 0.69 -8.47
N THR A 152 10.10 0.89 -8.38
CA THR A 152 11.09 -0.19 -8.53
C THR A 152 11.71 -0.48 -7.17
N TYR A 153 11.72 -1.77 -6.80
CA TYR A 153 12.34 -2.22 -5.55
C TYR A 153 13.86 -2.16 -5.65
N ARG A 154 14.52 -1.56 -4.64
CA ARG A 154 15.98 -1.41 -4.64
C ARG A 154 16.64 -2.09 -3.43
N GLY A 155 16.06 -3.18 -2.93
CA GLY A 155 16.66 -3.93 -1.83
C GLY A 155 16.33 -3.39 -0.44
N GLY A 156 15.37 -2.51 -0.34
CA GLY A 156 14.92 -1.81 0.86
C GLY A 156 14.24 -0.53 0.43
N PRO A 157 14.98 0.48 -0.03
CA PRO A 157 14.38 1.66 -0.66
C PRO A 157 13.66 1.31 -1.96
N TRP A 158 12.72 2.17 -2.34
CA TRP A 158 12.01 2.07 -3.62
C TRP A 158 12.31 3.33 -4.43
N ASP A 159 12.47 3.15 -5.76
CA ASP A 159 12.52 4.28 -6.68
C ASP A 159 11.13 4.51 -7.24
N PHE A 160 10.60 5.72 -7.05
CA PHE A 160 9.33 6.12 -7.64
C PHE A 160 9.50 6.24 -9.16
N GLU A 161 8.57 5.60 -9.92
CA GLU A 161 8.63 5.62 -11.38
C GLU A 161 7.58 6.55 -11.96
N LYS A 162 6.28 6.34 -11.61
CA LYS A 162 5.19 7.09 -12.19
C LYS A 162 3.92 7.01 -11.36
N ARG A 163 3.04 8.00 -11.55
CA ARG A 163 1.74 8.11 -10.91
C ARG A 163 0.66 8.34 -11.96
N TRP A 164 -0.48 7.68 -11.78
CA TRP A 164 -1.68 7.88 -12.59
C TRP A 164 -2.85 8.16 -11.67
N ARG A 165 -3.43 9.35 -11.76
CA ARG A 165 -4.55 9.74 -10.91
C ARG A 165 -5.88 9.39 -11.55
N PHE A 166 -6.85 9.03 -10.70
CA PHE A 166 -8.20 8.74 -11.14
C PHE A 166 -8.86 10.00 -11.69
N ARG A 167 -9.59 9.85 -12.82
CA ARG A 167 -10.17 10.97 -13.56
C ARG A 167 -11.66 10.89 -13.73
N GLY A 168 -12.25 9.73 -13.54
CA GLY A 168 -13.65 9.46 -13.77
C GLY A 168 -14.63 10.20 -12.88
#